data_1b5fa4968c15a53b6325f7e1e03ecb15
#
_entry.id   1b5fa4968c15a53b6325f7e1e03ecb15
#
_cell.length_a   1.000
_cell.length_b   1.000
_cell.length_c   1.000
_cell.angle_alpha   90.00
_cell.angle_beta   90.00
_cell.angle_gamma   90.00
#
_symmetry.space_group_name_H-M   'P 1'
#
loop_
_entity.id
_entity.type
_entity.pdbx_description
1 polymer ?
#
loop_
_entity_poly.entity_id
_entity_poly.type
_entity_poly.pdbx_seq_one_letter_code
_entity_poly.pdbx_strand_id
1 'polypeptide(L)'
;EQTALDADASEKLALQYRPELAQARLDQANAGLDVQRARNGVLPRLDLVGSYGSGNTSNLGTLASVATSTTYLSDTTSLRVGVQFEQPILNRAENARLRRARLAEQQVGWSVSALEQSLAREVRQAVVDADRQWQRIQATREAVEARTEQLRVAQGRFEAGKTTNLDLLIVQRDFIQSEVDEATARIRYIQALTTLYAAEGTLLERRGISLELAKQEAKDSGNAQ
;
A
#
# COMPACT_ATOMS: atom_id res chain seq x y z
N GLU A 1 -1.72 -10.09 -29.93
CA GLU A 1 -1.85 -8.65 -30.31
C GLU A 1 -0.93 -7.83 -29.40
N GLN A 2 -0.16 -6.92 -30.00
CA GLN A 2 0.66 -6.00 -29.22
C GLN A 2 -0.25 -4.99 -28.52
N THR A 3 -0.21 -4.97 -27.18
CA THR A 3 -0.84 -3.89 -26.44
C THR A 3 0.03 -2.65 -26.59
N ALA A 4 -0.52 -1.53 -27.09
CA ALA A 4 0.22 -0.27 -27.15
C ALA A 4 0.58 0.15 -25.71
N LEU A 5 1.86 0.05 -25.37
CA LEU A 5 2.38 0.36 -24.04
C LEU A 5 2.91 1.80 -24.06
N ASP A 6 2.20 2.70 -23.40
CA ASP A 6 2.64 4.07 -23.16
C ASP A 6 3.11 4.22 -21.70
N ALA A 7 4.40 4.46 -21.53
CA ALA A 7 5.02 4.58 -20.21
C ALA A 7 4.44 5.76 -19.41
N ASP A 8 4.15 6.89 -20.08
CA ASP A 8 3.64 8.08 -19.42
C ASP A 8 2.17 7.91 -19.00
N ALA A 9 1.37 7.19 -19.80
CA ALA A 9 0.00 6.84 -19.44
C ALA A 9 -0.04 5.86 -18.26
N SER A 10 0.80 4.82 -18.30
CA SER A 10 0.93 3.83 -17.22
C SER A 10 1.43 4.47 -15.91
N GLU A 11 2.37 5.44 -15.98
CA GLU A 11 2.83 6.18 -14.80
C GLU A 11 1.69 6.99 -14.15
N LYS A 12 0.88 7.67 -14.95
CA LYS A 12 -0.30 8.40 -14.44
C LYS A 12 -1.31 7.48 -13.75
N LEU A 13 -1.56 6.31 -14.33
CA LEU A 13 -2.45 5.30 -13.72
C LEU A 13 -1.87 4.85 -12.36
N ALA A 14 -0.58 4.54 -12.28
CA ALA A 14 0.04 4.14 -11.03
C ALA A 14 -0.08 5.21 -9.94
N LEU A 15 0.17 6.48 -10.27
CA LEU A 15 0.03 7.59 -9.33
C LEU A 15 -1.41 7.84 -8.87
N GLN A 16 -2.40 7.33 -9.62
CA GLN A 16 -3.82 7.44 -9.29
C GLN A 16 -4.35 6.24 -8.51
N TYR A 17 -3.95 5.02 -8.88
CA TYR A 17 -4.57 3.78 -8.38
C TYR A 17 -3.75 3.02 -7.34
N ARG A 18 -2.48 3.36 -7.15
CA ARG A 18 -1.62 2.65 -6.18
C ARG A 18 -2.03 2.98 -4.74
N PRO A 19 -2.43 1.96 -3.95
CA PRO A 19 -2.88 2.17 -2.57
C PRO A 19 -1.76 2.66 -1.63
N GLU A 20 -0.51 2.30 -1.92
CA GLU A 20 0.64 2.74 -1.13
C GLU A 20 0.82 4.26 -1.18
N LEU A 21 0.56 4.89 -2.34
CA LEU A 21 0.63 6.34 -2.48
C LEU A 21 -0.54 7.02 -1.76
N ALA A 22 -1.74 6.43 -1.82
CA ALA A 22 -2.89 6.91 -1.08
C ALA A 22 -2.62 6.87 0.44
N GLN A 23 -2.04 5.78 0.95
CA GLN A 23 -1.64 5.66 2.35
C GLN A 23 -0.58 6.72 2.71
N ALA A 24 0.48 6.87 1.92
CA ALA A 24 1.53 7.84 2.19
C ALA A 24 1.01 9.30 2.23
N ARG A 25 0.02 9.63 1.39
CA ARG A 25 -0.65 10.95 1.41
C ARG A 25 -1.50 11.14 2.67
N LEU A 26 -2.17 10.10 3.16
CA LEU A 26 -2.88 10.14 4.45
C LEU A 26 -1.91 10.33 5.62
N ASP A 27 -0.76 9.66 5.60
CA ASP A 27 0.29 9.82 6.62
C ASP A 27 0.85 11.25 6.61
N GLN A 28 1.01 11.86 5.43
CA GLN A 28 1.39 13.27 5.29
C GLN A 28 0.32 14.20 5.88
N ALA A 29 -0.95 13.94 5.62
CA ALA A 29 -2.05 14.71 6.21
C ALA A 29 -2.07 14.58 7.73
N ASN A 30 -1.86 13.38 8.28
CA ASN A 30 -1.74 13.14 9.72
C ASN A 30 -0.57 13.91 10.35
N ALA A 31 0.60 13.91 9.69
CA ALA A 31 1.74 14.70 10.15
C ALA A 31 1.42 16.21 10.19
N GLY A 32 0.65 16.73 9.22
CA GLY A 32 0.14 18.11 9.25
C GLY A 32 -0.79 18.36 10.46
N LEU A 33 -1.66 17.41 10.80
CA LEU A 33 -2.50 17.52 11.99
C LEU A 33 -1.67 17.51 13.29
N ASP A 34 -0.58 16.75 13.33
CA ASP A 34 0.33 16.74 14.49
C ASP A 34 1.05 18.08 14.66
N VAL A 35 1.41 18.75 13.56
CA VAL A 35 1.91 20.13 13.61
C VAL A 35 0.86 21.09 14.18
N GLN A 36 -0.40 20.97 13.77
CA GLN A 36 -1.50 21.77 14.33
C GLN A 36 -1.68 21.52 15.83
N ARG A 37 -1.65 20.26 16.28
CA ARG A 37 -1.70 19.90 17.70
C ARG A 37 -0.54 20.50 18.48
N ALA A 38 0.68 20.35 17.95
CA ALA A 38 1.87 20.91 18.59
C ALA A 38 1.85 22.45 18.62
N ARG A 39 1.26 23.11 17.60
CA ARG A 39 1.04 24.57 17.57
C ARG A 39 0.04 25.00 18.64
N ASN A 40 -1.05 24.25 18.83
CA ASN A 40 -2.03 24.52 19.87
C ASN A 40 -1.43 24.38 21.26
N GLY A 41 -0.50 23.43 21.48
CA GLY A 41 0.21 23.25 22.74
C GLY A 41 1.11 24.44 23.14
N VAL A 42 1.48 25.32 22.19
CA VAL A 42 2.21 26.56 22.46
C VAL A 42 1.31 27.66 22.99
N LEU A 43 0.00 27.59 22.72
CA LEU A 43 -0.98 28.59 23.13
C LEU A 43 -1.34 28.46 24.60
N PRO A 44 -1.81 29.55 25.26
CA PRO A 44 -2.40 29.49 26.60
C PRO A 44 -3.58 28.54 26.64
N ARG A 45 -3.69 27.81 27.75
CA ARG A 45 -4.80 26.88 27.97
C ARG A 45 -5.81 27.50 28.94
N LEU A 46 -7.07 27.42 28.58
CA LEU A 46 -8.21 27.85 29.38
C LEU A 46 -9.17 26.68 29.49
N ASP A 47 -9.27 26.10 30.65
CA ASP A 47 -10.14 24.97 30.94
C ASP A 47 -11.31 25.41 31.82
N LEU A 48 -12.52 24.97 31.48
CA LEU A 48 -13.68 25.02 32.37
C LEU A 48 -13.76 23.68 33.13
N VAL A 49 -13.62 23.75 34.42
CA VAL A 49 -13.61 22.56 35.29
C VAL A 49 -14.92 22.51 36.10
N GLY A 50 -15.63 21.41 35.97
CA GLY A 50 -16.82 21.13 36.76
C GLY A 50 -16.71 19.81 37.51
N SER A 51 -17.00 19.77 38.78
CA SER A 51 -17.14 18.53 39.55
C SER A 51 -18.41 18.52 40.36
N TYR A 52 -19.14 17.41 40.27
CA TYR A 52 -20.30 17.10 41.10
C TYR A 52 -19.96 15.85 41.92
N GLY A 53 -20.11 15.94 43.22
CA GLY A 53 -19.89 14.85 44.13
C GLY A 53 -21.05 14.75 45.10
N SER A 54 -21.61 13.54 45.23
CA SER A 54 -22.57 13.19 46.27
C SER A 54 -21.95 12.08 47.10
N GLY A 55 -21.78 12.29 48.37
CA GLY A 55 -21.16 11.31 49.25
C GLY A 55 -21.72 11.37 50.66
N ASN A 56 -21.98 10.18 51.23
CA ASN A 56 -22.25 10.02 52.64
C ASN A 56 -20.96 9.94 53.40
N THR A 57 -20.54 11.01 54.03
CA THR A 57 -19.42 10.99 54.98
C THR A 57 -19.94 10.71 56.38
N SER A 58 -19.82 9.46 56.81
CA SER A 58 -19.90 9.15 58.23
C SER A 58 -18.61 9.65 58.87
N ASN A 59 -18.65 10.86 59.41
CA ASN A 59 -17.54 11.39 60.19
C ASN A 59 -17.58 10.72 61.58
N LEU A 60 -16.85 9.61 61.70
CA LEU A 60 -16.53 9.04 63.02
C LEU A 60 -15.47 9.92 63.66
N GLY A 61 -15.88 11.05 64.18
CA GLY A 61 -15.02 11.91 64.97
C GLY A 61 -14.63 11.19 66.24
N THR A 62 -13.42 10.66 66.31
CA THR A 62 -12.78 10.17 67.54
C THR A 62 -12.43 11.37 68.42
N LEU A 63 -13.39 11.90 69.13
CA LEU A 63 -13.10 12.68 70.33
C LEU A 63 -13.08 11.71 71.51
N ALA A 64 -11.85 11.43 71.94
CA ALA A 64 -11.64 10.80 73.24
C ALA A 64 -12.31 11.68 74.30
N SER A 65 -13.29 11.10 74.97
CA SER A 65 -14.00 11.42 76.17
C SER A 65 -15.46 11.88 75.98
N VAL A 66 -16.28 11.04 76.61
CA VAL A 66 -17.71 11.18 76.92
C VAL A 66 -18.68 10.73 75.84
N ALA A 67 -19.28 9.61 76.10
CA ALA A 67 -20.31 8.93 75.39
C ALA A 67 -21.51 9.83 75.05
N THR A 68 -21.67 10.10 73.78
CA THR A 68 -22.98 10.17 73.12
C THR A 68 -22.76 10.12 71.62
N SER A 69 -22.90 8.96 71.06
CA SER A 69 -22.80 8.76 69.61
C SER A 69 -24.04 9.26 68.93
N THR A 70 -24.02 10.51 68.50
CA THR A 70 -25.03 11.01 67.57
C THR A 70 -24.43 10.93 66.16
N THR A 71 -24.79 9.88 65.46
CA THR A 71 -24.40 9.74 64.01
C THR A 71 -25.27 10.71 63.23
N TYR A 72 -24.71 11.86 62.86
CA TYR A 72 -25.33 12.72 61.83
C TYR A 72 -24.93 12.18 60.45
N LEU A 73 -25.88 11.57 59.77
CA LEU A 73 -25.78 11.28 58.33
C LEU A 73 -25.99 12.60 57.61
N SER A 74 -24.91 13.28 57.27
CA SER A 74 -24.96 14.47 56.45
C SER A 74 -24.81 14.04 54.97
N ASP A 75 -25.92 14.15 54.25
CA ASP A 75 -25.90 14.01 52.79
C ASP A 75 -25.27 15.28 52.20
N THR A 76 -23.98 15.19 51.87
CA THR A 76 -23.23 16.32 51.39
C THR A 76 -23.14 16.27 49.87
N THR A 77 -23.94 17.11 49.23
CA THR A 77 -23.84 17.36 47.80
C THR A 77 -22.86 18.52 47.56
N SER A 78 -21.80 18.30 46.78
CA SER A 78 -20.88 19.33 46.43
C SER A 78 -20.85 19.56 44.91
N LEU A 79 -21.09 20.80 44.52
CA LEU A 79 -20.93 21.28 43.15
C LEU A 79 -19.80 22.28 43.12
N ARG A 80 -18.81 22.04 42.28
CA ARG A 80 -17.71 22.97 42.00
C ARG A 80 -17.68 23.32 40.52
N VAL A 81 -17.61 24.58 40.21
CA VAL A 81 -17.37 25.10 38.84
C VAL A 81 -16.24 26.11 38.95
N GLY A 82 -15.26 25.97 38.09
CA GLY A 82 -14.09 26.83 38.06
C GLY A 82 -13.53 27.00 36.67
N VAL A 83 -12.73 28.04 36.50
CA VAL A 83 -11.96 28.30 35.29
C VAL A 83 -10.48 28.21 35.63
N GLN A 84 -9.76 27.37 34.93
CA GLN A 84 -8.32 27.20 35.09
C GLN A 84 -7.60 27.78 33.88
N PHE A 85 -6.76 28.78 34.11
CA PHE A 85 -5.90 29.39 33.09
C PHE A 85 -4.46 28.98 33.31
N GLU A 86 -3.81 28.44 32.27
CA GLU A 86 -2.43 28.01 32.31
C GLU A 86 -1.63 28.68 31.17
N GLN A 87 -0.61 29.48 31.53
CA GLN A 87 0.30 30.11 30.60
C GLN A 87 1.76 29.78 30.95
N PRO A 88 2.44 28.90 30.20
CA PRO A 88 3.85 28.61 30.42
C PRO A 88 4.72 29.81 30.00
N ILE A 89 5.50 30.38 30.92
CA ILE A 89 6.26 31.61 30.67
C ILE A 89 7.42 31.41 29.68
N LEU A 90 8.10 30.28 29.68
CA LEU A 90 9.24 30.00 28.80
C LEU A 90 8.93 29.02 27.66
N ASN A 91 7.86 28.29 27.75
CA ASN A 91 7.32 27.31 26.79
C ASN A 91 8.35 26.55 25.90
N ARG A 92 9.57 26.30 26.44
CA ARG A 92 10.68 25.72 25.68
C ARG A 92 10.36 24.30 25.21
N ALA A 93 9.65 23.53 26.04
CA ALA A 93 9.28 22.15 25.72
C ALA A 93 8.29 22.11 24.54
N GLU A 94 7.23 22.92 24.57
CA GLU A 94 6.22 22.95 23.51
C GLU A 94 6.78 23.54 22.21
N ASN A 95 7.63 24.56 22.29
CA ASN A 95 8.35 25.05 21.12
C ASN A 95 9.28 23.99 20.50
N ALA A 96 9.92 23.17 21.32
CA ALA A 96 10.73 22.05 20.84
C ALA A 96 9.85 20.94 20.20
N ARG A 97 8.67 20.65 20.77
CA ARG A 97 7.68 19.72 20.20
C ARG A 97 7.17 20.22 18.85
N LEU A 98 6.81 21.51 18.76
CA LEU A 98 6.37 22.10 17.49
C LEU A 98 7.45 22.03 16.42
N ARG A 99 8.71 22.31 16.78
CA ARG A 99 9.84 22.22 15.86
C ARG A 99 10.05 20.79 15.38
N ARG A 100 9.95 19.82 16.31
CA ARG A 100 10.04 18.38 15.98
C ARG A 100 8.90 17.95 15.04
N ALA A 101 7.66 18.38 15.31
CA ALA A 101 6.51 18.04 14.47
C ALA A 101 6.67 18.58 13.03
N ARG A 102 7.16 19.82 12.88
CA ARG A 102 7.44 20.41 11.55
C ARG A 102 8.51 19.63 10.78
N LEU A 103 9.57 19.21 11.46
CA LEU A 103 10.62 18.40 10.83
C LEU A 103 10.11 17.00 10.44
N ALA A 104 9.25 16.40 11.26
CA ALA A 104 8.60 15.14 10.95
C ALA A 104 7.67 15.27 9.73
N GLU A 105 6.87 16.33 9.63
CA GLU A 105 6.03 16.63 8.46
C GLU A 105 6.88 16.76 7.18
N GLN A 106 8.00 17.50 7.24
CA GLN A 106 8.92 17.61 6.11
C GLN A 106 9.51 16.26 5.72
N GLN A 107 9.90 15.44 6.69
CA GLN A 107 10.44 14.10 6.45
C GLN A 107 9.41 13.21 5.74
N VAL A 108 8.14 13.22 6.17
CA VAL A 108 7.05 12.49 5.52
C VAL A 108 6.85 13.02 4.10
N GLY A 109 6.88 14.35 3.88
CA GLY A 109 6.78 14.95 2.53
C GLY A 109 7.88 14.44 1.60
N TRP A 110 9.12 14.35 2.05
CA TRP A 110 10.21 13.76 1.26
C TRP A 110 10.01 12.28 1.00
N SER A 111 9.47 11.54 1.97
CA SER A 111 9.15 10.12 1.80
C SER A 111 8.09 9.90 0.73
N VAL A 112 7.05 10.75 0.67
CA VAL A 112 6.03 10.71 -0.40
C VAL A 112 6.67 10.96 -1.76
N SER A 113 7.50 11.99 -1.90
CA SER A 113 8.19 12.28 -3.17
C SER A 113 9.13 11.16 -3.60
N ALA A 114 9.83 10.53 -2.66
CA ALA A 114 10.69 9.38 -2.94
C ALA A 114 9.87 8.16 -3.39
N LEU A 115 8.70 7.93 -2.79
CA LEU A 115 7.78 6.87 -3.18
C LEU A 115 7.24 7.12 -4.60
N GLU A 116 6.79 8.34 -4.93
CA GLU A 116 6.32 8.69 -6.28
C GLU A 116 7.40 8.40 -7.34
N GLN A 117 8.64 8.81 -7.09
CA GLN A 117 9.76 8.51 -7.99
C GLN A 117 10.07 7.01 -8.09
N SER A 118 9.90 6.27 -7.00
CA SER A 118 10.10 4.82 -6.98
C SER A 118 9.05 4.11 -7.82
N LEU A 119 7.78 4.49 -7.67
CA LEU A 119 6.67 3.96 -8.47
C LEU A 119 6.83 4.27 -9.95
N ALA A 120 7.22 5.50 -10.30
CA ALA A 120 7.50 5.87 -11.69
C ALA A 120 8.60 5.00 -12.31
N ARG A 121 9.68 4.72 -11.58
CA ARG A 121 10.75 3.83 -12.06
C ARG A 121 10.27 2.39 -12.22
N GLU A 122 9.48 1.88 -11.25
CA GLU A 122 8.92 0.52 -11.29
C GLU A 122 8.04 0.33 -12.54
N VAL A 123 7.16 1.28 -12.82
CA VAL A 123 6.28 1.23 -13.99
C VAL A 123 7.09 1.29 -15.29
N ARG A 124 8.02 2.24 -15.41
CA ARG A 124 8.87 2.35 -16.61
C ARG A 124 9.67 1.07 -16.86
N GLN A 125 10.20 0.46 -15.80
CA GLN A 125 10.89 -0.82 -15.92
C GLN A 125 9.96 -1.93 -16.39
N ALA A 126 8.74 -2.02 -15.85
CA ALA A 126 7.74 -3.02 -16.25
C ALA A 126 7.31 -2.84 -17.72
N VAL A 127 7.15 -1.60 -18.20
CA VAL A 127 6.86 -1.30 -19.62
C VAL A 127 8.01 -1.78 -20.53
N VAL A 128 9.25 -1.45 -20.18
CA VAL A 128 10.43 -1.88 -20.95
C VAL A 128 10.54 -3.41 -20.98
N ASP A 129 10.28 -4.06 -19.84
CA ASP A 129 10.34 -5.53 -19.76
C ASP A 129 9.24 -6.18 -20.59
N ALA A 130 8.01 -5.63 -20.59
CA ALA A 130 6.92 -6.13 -21.42
C ALA A 130 7.23 -5.96 -22.93
N ASP A 131 7.76 -4.81 -23.34
CA ASP A 131 8.15 -4.60 -24.75
C ASP A 131 9.28 -5.56 -25.17
N ARG A 132 10.28 -5.76 -24.32
CA ARG A 132 11.36 -6.72 -24.55
C ARG A 132 10.84 -8.15 -24.71
N GLN A 133 9.87 -8.57 -23.87
CA GLN A 133 9.29 -9.91 -24.03
C GLN A 133 8.43 -10.02 -25.29
N TRP A 134 7.79 -8.94 -25.73
CA TRP A 134 7.11 -8.92 -27.02
C TRP A 134 8.07 -9.11 -28.19
N GLN A 135 9.18 -8.38 -28.21
CA GLN A 135 10.21 -8.54 -29.24
C GLN A 135 10.78 -9.96 -29.25
N ARG A 136 10.92 -10.58 -28.06
CA ARG A 136 11.36 -11.97 -27.94
C ARG A 136 10.38 -12.95 -28.59
N ILE A 137 9.07 -12.73 -28.49
CA ILE A 137 8.07 -13.55 -29.19
C ILE A 137 8.30 -13.50 -30.71
N GLN A 138 8.54 -12.32 -31.27
CA GLN A 138 8.81 -12.18 -32.70
C GLN A 138 10.05 -12.97 -33.11
N ALA A 139 11.16 -12.80 -32.40
CA ALA A 139 12.40 -13.51 -32.69
C ALA A 139 12.28 -15.04 -32.56
N THR A 140 11.56 -15.53 -31.53
CA THR A 140 11.35 -16.99 -31.37
C THR A 140 10.41 -17.54 -32.44
N ARG A 141 9.41 -16.79 -32.88
CA ARG A 141 8.54 -17.18 -33.98
C ARG A 141 9.31 -17.32 -35.30
N GLU A 142 10.14 -16.34 -35.63
CA GLU A 142 11.03 -16.42 -36.81
C GLU A 142 11.96 -17.63 -36.74
N ALA A 143 12.48 -17.95 -35.54
CA ALA A 143 13.29 -19.15 -35.32
C ALA A 143 12.50 -20.43 -35.57
N VAL A 144 11.24 -20.54 -35.14
CA VAL A 144 10.35 -21.68 -35.40
C VAL A 144 10.12 -21.84 -36.91
N GLU A 145 9.84 -20.75 -37.63
CA GLU A 145 9.66 -20.75 -39.09
C GLU A 145 10.93 -21.28 -39.79
N ALA A 146 12.10 -20.80 -39.39
CA ALA A 146 13.40 -21.28 -39.96
C ALA A 146 13.65 -22.77 -39.65
N ARG A 147 13.34 -23.24 -38.42
CA ARG A 147 13.51 -24.64 -38.01
C ARG A 147 12.50 -25.55 -38.72
N THR A 148 11.27 -25.08 -38.98
CA THR A 148 10.27 -25.80 -39.77
C THR A 148 10.79 -26.08 -41.17
N GLU A 149 11.40 -25.09 -41.83
CA GLU A 149 11.97 -25.26 -43.17
C GLU A 149 13.18 -26.20 -43.13
N GLN A 150 14.06 -26.09 -42.11
CA GLN A 150 15.17 -27.04 -41.92
C GLN A 150 14.67 -28.48 -41.75
N LEU A 151 13.61 -28.71 -41.01
CA LEU A 151 13.02 -30.02 -40.81
C LEU A 151 12.45 -30.57 -42.13
N ARG A 152 11.75 -29.74 -42.90
CA ARG A 152 11.21 -30.11 -44.22
C ARG A 152 12.34 -30.56 -45.18
N VAL A 153 13.42 -29.80 -45.23
CA VAL A 153 14.59 -30.13 -46.05
C VAL A 153 15.29 -31.41 -45.56
N ALA A 154 15.42 -31.59 -44.24
CA ALA A 154 16.03 -32.81 -43.68
C ALA A 154 15.21 -34.07 -43.98
N GLN A 155 13.89 -33.98 -43.91
CA GLN A 155 12.96 -35.05 -44.27
C GLN A 155 13.11 -35.47 -45.74
N GLY A 156 13.12 -34.49 -46.67
CA GLY A 156 13.31 -34.79 -48.09
C GLY A 156 14.68 -35.38 -48.41
N ARG A 157 15.75 -34.99 -47.67
CA ARG A 157 17.08 -35.61 -47.81
C ARG A 157 17.09 -37.05 -47.28
N PHE A 158 16.40 -37.33 -46.21
CA PHE A 158 16.27 -38.68 -45.61
C PHE A 158 15.49 -39.59 -46.56
N GLU A 159 14.37 -39.16 -47.12
CA GLU A 159 13.61 -39.89 -48.11
C GLU A 159 14.43 -40.19 -49.38
N ALA A 160 15.31 -39.28 -49.78
CA ALA A 160 16.22 -39.48 -50.90
C ALA A 160 17.48 -40.32 -50.53
N GLY A 161 17.58 -40.86 -49.30
CA GLY A 161 18.71 -41.66 -48.84
C GLY A 161 20.00 -40.89 -48.66
N LYS A 162 19.95 -39.53 -48.56
CA LYS A 162 21.13 -38.62 -48.54
C LYS A 162 21.55 -38.17 -47.15
N THR A 163 20.88 -38.64 -46.09
CA THR A 163 21.18 -38.32 -44.69
C THR A 163 20.86 -39.49 -43.81
N THR A 164 21.37 -39.49 -42.57
CA THR A 164 21.15 -40.57 -41.60
C THR A 164 19.91 -40.32 -40.77
N ASN A 165 19.33 -41.37 -40.16
CA ASN A 165 18.22 -41.24 -39.20
C ASN A 165 18.65 -40.37 -37.99
N LEU A 166 19.89 -40.46 -37.55
CA LEU A 166 20.40 -39.66 -36.44
C LEU A 166 20.35 -38.17 -36.75
N ASP A 167 20.78 -37.77 -37.98
CA ASP A 167 20.75 -36.36 -38.43
C ASP A 167 19.30 -35.84 -38.45
N LEU A 168 18.35 -36.63 -38.95
CA LEU A 168 16.93 -36.26 -38.93
C LEU A 168 16.38 -36.06 -37.49
N LEU A 169 16.72 -36.99 -36.59
CA LEU A 169 16.32 -36.88 -35.17
C LEU A 169 16.89 -35.63 -34.48
N ILE A 170 18.12 -35.25 -34.79
CA ILE A 170 18.70 -34.01 -34.27
C ILE A 170 17.92 -32.79 -34.76
N VAL A 171 17.58 -32.72 -36.04
CA VAL A 171 16.78 -31.60 -36.59
C VAL A 171 15.34 -31.58 -36.00
N GLN A 172 14.74 -32.75 -35.83
CA GLN A 172 13.41 -32.86 -35.15
C GLN A 172 13.46 -32.36 -33.71
N ARG A 173 14.49 -32.76 -32.94
CA ARG A 173 14.68 -32.28 -31.57
C ARG A 173 14.85 -30.77 -31.55
N ASP A 174 15.65 -30.20 -32.44
CA ASP A 174 15.89 -28.75 -32.50
C ASP A 174 14.67 -27.97 -32.90
N PHE A 175 13.80 -28.54 -33.77
CA PHE A 175 12.49 -27.97 -34.09
C PHE A 175 11.57 -27.96 -32.84
N ILE A 176 11.40 -29.09 -32.15
CA ILE A 176 10.61 -29.18 -30.93
C ILE A 176 11.10 -28.18 -29.88
N GLN A 177 12.42 -28.05 -29.72
CA GLN A 177 13.00 -27.09 -28.80
C GLN A 177 12.60 -25.64 -29.15
N SER A 178 12.61 -25.29 -30.43
CA SER A 178 12.19 -23.97 -30.89
C SER A 178 10.70 -23.66 -30.61
N GLU A 179 9.81 -24.65 -30.73
CA GLU A 179 8.40 -24.52 -30.36
C GLU A 179 8.22 -24.31 -28.84
N VAL A 180 8.98 -25.03 -28.02
CA VAL A 180 9.00 -24.85 -26.56
C VAL A 180 9.50 -23.46 -26.18
N ASP A 181 10.53 -22.96 -26.89
CA ASP A 181 11.09 -21.63 -26.66
C ASP A 181 10.06 -20.54 -27.02
N GLU A 182 9.33 -20.70 -28.13
CA GLU A 182 8.24 -19.78 -28.50
C GLU A 182 7.10 -19.79 -27.46
N ALA A 183 6.65 -20.96 -27.04
CA ALA A 183 5.62 -21.09 -26.01
C ALA A 183 6.08 -20.42 -24.68
N THR A 184 7.35 -20.64 -24.31
CA THR A 184 7.95 -20.00 -23.12
C THR A 184 8.00 -18.48 -23.26
N ALA A 185 8.34 -17.95 -24.43
CA ALA A 185 8.36 -16.51 -24.68
C ALA A 185 6.96 -15.89 -24.54
N ARG A 186 5.93 -16.56 -25.03
CA ARG A 186 4.52 -16.13 -24.87
C ARG A 186 4.10 -16.09 -23.40
N ILE A 187 4.45 -17.11 -22.61
CA ILE A 187 4.16 -17.16 -21.17
C ILE A 187 4.86 -15.99 -20.45
N ARG A 188 6.14 -15.74 -20.75
CA ARG A 188 6.90 -14.64 -20.15
C ARG A 188 6.31 -13.26 -20.47
N TYR A 189 5.80 -13.08 -21.69
CA TYR A 189 5.10 -11.84 -22.06
C TYR A 189 3.83 -11.63 -21.23
N ILE A 190 3.01 -12.67 -21.05
CA ILE A 190 1.81 -12.60 -20.21
C ILE A 190 2.18 -12.28 -18.75
N GLN A 191 3.24 -12.88 -18.25
CA GLN A 191 3.77 -12.57 -16.91
C GLN A 191 4.22 -11.11 -16.80
N ALA A 192 4.96 -10.61 -17.81
CA ALA A 192 5.40 -9.21 -17.84
C ALA A 192 4.21 -8.23 -17.89
N LEU A 193 3.18 -8.52 -18.68
CA LEU A 193 1.94 -7.73 -18.69
C LEU A 193 1.22 -7.76 -17.34
N THR A 194 1.18 -8.91 -16.69
CA THR A 194 0.57 -9.04 -15.36
C THR A 194 1.34 -8.21 -14.33
N THR A 195 2.67 -8.22 -14.40
CA THR A 195 3.54 -7.40 -13.54
C THR A 195 3.33 -5.91 -13.81
N LEU A 196 3.19 -5.50 -15.08
CA LEU A 196 2.87 -4.12 -15.44
C LEU A 196 1.53 -3.68 -14.86
N TYR A 197 0.46 -4.47 -15.02
CA TYR A 197 -0.86 -4.13 -14.48
C TYR A 197 -0.87 -4.09 -12.94
N ALA A 198 -0.03 -4.92 -12.29
CA ALA A 198 0.17 -4.84 -10.85
C ALA A 198 0.91 -3.55 -10.46
N ALA A 199 1.94 -3.15 -11.22
CA ALA A 199 2.67 -1.91 -11.03
C ALA A 199 1.80 -0.67 -11.26
N GLU A 200 0.86 -0.70 -12.20
CA GLU A 200 -0.17 0.33 -12.43
C GLU A 200 -1.23 0.38 -11.32
N GLY A 201 -1.39 -0.69 -10.53
CA GLY A 201 -2.49 -0.84 -9.56
C GLY A 201 -3.84 -1.19 -10.21
N THR A 202 -3.88 -1.49 -11.52
CA THR A 202 -5.12 -1.74 -12.29
C THR A 202 -5.44 -3.23 -12.44
N LEU A 203 -4.60 -4.13 -11.91
CA LEU A 203 -4.73 -5.58 -12.11
C LEU A 203 -6.09 -6.14 -11.72
N LEU A 204 -6.64 -5.72 -10.58
CA LEU A 204 -7.93 -6.20 -10.06
C LEU A 204 -9.08 -5.72 -10.92
N GLU A 205 -9.12 -4.44 -11.29
CA GLU A 205 -10.15 -3.88 -12.16
C GLU A 205 -10.18 -4.57 -13.53
N ARG A 206 -9.01 -4.78 -14.15
CA ARG A 206 -8.89 -5.49 -15.44
C ARG A 206 -9.32 -6.95 -15.36
N ARG A 207 -9.30 -7.55 -14.16
CA ARG A 207 -9.82 -8.90 -13.88
C ARG A 207 -11.28 -8.92 -13.45
N GLY A 208 -11.97 -7.77 -13.44
CA GLY A 208 -13.37 -7.65 -13.02
C GLY A 208 -13.59 -7.82 -11.51
N ILE A 209 -12.53 -7.73 -10.70
CA ILE A 209 -12.61 -7.82 -9.24
C ILE A 209 -12.70 -6.38 -8.70
N SER A 210 -13.90 -5.94 -8.31
CA SER A 210 -14.06 -4.67 -7.61
C SER A 210 -13.93 -4.87 -6.10
N LEU A 211 -13.05 -4.09 -5.47
CA LEU A 211 -12.84 -4.10 -4.01
C LEU A 211 -14.09 -3.68 -3.24
N GLU A 212 -15.01 -2.95 -3.87
CA GLU A 212 -16.27 -2.54 -3.24
C GLU A 212 -17.24 -3.72 -3.09
N LEU A 213 -17.36 -4.58 -4.09
CA LEU A 213 -18.15 -5.82 -4.00
C LEU A 213 -17.59 -6.76 -2.94
N ALA A 214 -16.27 -6.94 -2.89
CA ALA A 214 -15.63 -7.78 -1.87
C ALA A 214 -15.82 -7.24 -0.45
N LYS A 215 -15.83 -5.91 -0.26
CA LYS A 215 -16.14 -5.27 1.04
C LYS A 215 -17.61 -5.44 1.43
N GLN A 216 -18.51 -5.42 0.47
CA GLN A 216 -19.94 -5.59 0.70
C GLN A 216 -20.26 -7.02 1.10
N GLU A 217 -19.69 -8.01 0.40
CA GLU A 217 -19.80 -9.43 0.75
C GLU A 217 -19.20 -9.76 2.12
N ALA A 218 -18.03 -9.17 2.46
CA ALA A 218 -17.42 -9.33 3.77
C ALA A 218 -18.27 -8.69 4.90
N LYS A 219 -18.99 -7.62 4.64
CA LYS A 219 -19.87 -6.95 5.60
C LYS A 219 -21.19 -7.73 5.80
N ASP A 220 -21.70 -8.31 4.73
CA ASP A 220 -22.91 -9.13 4.77
C ASP A 220 -22.65 -10.49 5.45
N SER A 221 -21.46 -11.08 5.24
CA SER A 221 -21.06 -12.31 5.94
C SER A 221 -20.74 -12.09 7.43
N GLY A 222 -20.26 -10.90 7.82
CA GLY A 222 -20.01 -10.53 9.22
C GLY A 222 -21.28 -10.20 10.01
N ASN A 223 -22.38 -9.87 9.35
CA ASN A 223 -23.69 -9.60 9.99
C ASN A 223 -24.57 -10.86 10.13
N ALA A 224 -24.11 -12.01 9.61
CA ALA A 224 -24.86 -13.29 9.65
C ALA A 224 -24.39 -14.25 10.78
N GLN A 225 -23.54 -13.79 11.68
CA GLN A 225 -23.13 -14.48 12.93
C GLN A 225 -23.61 -13.69 14.15
#